data_b00fd173c1f9a26f9207f47d1cf23b01
#
_entry.id   b00fd173c1f9a26f9207f47d1cf23b01
#
_cell.length_a   1.000
_cell.length_b   1.000
_cell.length_c   1.000
_cell.angle_alpha   90.00
_cell.angle_beta   90.00
_cell.angle_gamma   90.00
#
_symmetry.space_group_name_H-M   'P 1'
#
loop_
_entity.id
_entity.type
_entity.pdbx_description
1 polymer ?
#
loop_
_entity_poly.entity_id
_entity_poly.type
_entity_poly.pdbx_seq_one_letter_code
_entity_poly.pdbx_strand_id
1 'polypeptide(L)'
;MHIKLIKTIKYFWFIYFISIHLLSAEDNFESRNTISFKIKLPHSFKINLEQSLRLRGNEFSFRQTFTEATISYKVTEGLKILLPVRYAIFEEKIKRRISFGGSYKHKLNDYTLSYKSRIQRVYEKNKDLDELIRNKYMLQYKSDKDIDPFCSYEMFNPFNSDIDKMNEYRISFGAEINLPKKKSAKIFYQYKVEDLNKKNSEILNVIGLSLSFN
;
A
#
# COMPACT_ATOMS: atom_id res chain seq x y z
N MET A 1 23.33 -11.05 26.85
CA MET A 1 22.83 -9.87 26.12
C MET A 1 23.55 -9.66 24.77
N HIS A 2 24.84 -9.90 24.63
CA HIS A 2 25.62 -9.71 23.39
C HIS A 2 25.22 -10.58 22.19
N ILE A 3 24.82 -11.82 22.40
CA ILE A 3 24.52 -12.76 21.29
C ILE A 3 23.25 -12.37 20.50
N LYS A 4 22.24 -11.77 21.15
CA LYS A 4 21.04 -11.28 20.45
C LYS A 4 21.33 -10.08 19.55
N LEU A 5 22.23 -9.18 19.99
CA LEU A 5 22.62 -8.00 19.22
C LEU A 5 23.34 -8.36 17.92
N ILE A 6 24.27 -9.33 17.99
CA ILE A 6 25.05 -9.80 16.82
C ILE A 6 24.15 -10.47 15.77
N LYS A 7 23.13 -11.24 16.18
CA LYS A 7 22.15 -11.81 15.23
C LYS A 7 21.34 -10.73 14.55
N THR A 8 20.89 -9.71 15.28
CA THR A 8 20.10 -8.59 14.72
C THR A 8 20.92 -7.79 13.70
N ILE A 9 22.20 -7.53 13.97
CA ILE A 9 23.12 -6.83 13.06
C ILE A 9 23.35 -7.64 11.79
N LYS A 10 23.53 -8.97 11.87
CA LYS A 10 23.66 -9.83 10.67
C LYS A 10 22.44 -9.79 9.75
N TYR A 11 21.22 -9.80 10.31
CA TYR A 11 20.00 -9.67 9.52
C TYR A 11 19.85 -8.26 8.89
N PHE A 12 20.28 -7.21 9.60
CA PHE A 12 20.28 -5.86 9.09
C PHE A 12 21.24 -5.71 7.89
N TRP A 13 22.46 -6.26 7.97
CA TRP A 13 23.43 -6.29 6.87
C TRP A 13 22.94 -7.16 5.70
N PHE A 14 22.28 -8.27 5.94
CA PHE A 14 21.72 -9.12 4.90
C PHE A 14 20.58 -8.42 4.15
N ILE A 15 19.68 -7.73 4.86
CA ILE A 15 18.62 -6.92 4.26
C ILE A 15 19.21 -5.73 3.49
N TYR A 16 20.24 -5.09 4.04
CA TYR A 16 20.94 -3.98 3.38
C TYR A 16 21.65 -4.44 2.10
N PHE A 17 22.31 -5.61 2.10
CA PHE A 17 22.96 -6.18 0.92
C PHE A 17 21.94 -6.59 -0.17
N ILE A 18 20.83 -7.20 0.20
CA ILE A 18 19.74 -7.51 -0.74
C ILE A 18 19.15 -6.24 -1.33
N SER A 19 18.98 -5.19 -0.54
CA SER A 19 18.46 -3.92 -1.04
C SER A 19 19.41 -3.25 -2.05
N ILE A 20 20.73 -3.33 -1.86
CA ILE A 20 21.71 -2.78 -2.81
C ILE A 20 21.70 -3.54 -4.14
N HIS A 21 21.63 -4.87 -4.12
CA HIS A 21 21.58 -5.65 -5.36
C HIS A 21 20.26 -5.52 -6.13
N LEU A 22 19.14 -5.25 -5.44
CA LEU A 22 17.86 -4.91 -6.08
C LEU A 22 17.83 -3.47 -6.63
N LEU A 23 18.70 -2.58 -6.13
CA LEU A 23 18.83 -1.20 -6.58
C LEU A 23 19.66 -1.06 -7.87
N SER A 24 20.42 -2.07 -8.26
CA SER A 24 21.27 -2.03 -9.48
C SER A 24 20.53 -2.38 -10.77
N ALA A 25 19.24 -2.62 -10.74
CA ALA A 25 18.47 -3.06 -11.88
C ALA A 25 17.43 -2.02 -12.31
N GLU A 26 17.73 -1.34 -13.41
CA GLU A 26 16.81 -0.67 -14.34
C GLU A 26 15.97 0.53 -13.84
N ASP A 27 15.57 1.39 -14.80
CA ASP A 27 14.66 2.55 -14.67
C ASP A 27 13.25 2.20 -14.10
N ASN A 28 13.00 0.92 -13.86
CA ASN A 28 11.71 0.36 -13.40
C ASN A 28 11.62 0.19 -11.88
N PHE A 29 12.41 0.90 -11.10
CA PHE A 29 12.39 0.85 -9.63
C PHE A 29 11.59 2.03 -9.05
N GLU A 30 10.78 1.77 -8.01
CA GLU A 30 10.07 2.80 -7.22
C GLU A 30 10.35 2.59 -5.73
N SER A 31 10.79 3.63 -5.02
CA SER A 31 10.81 3.69 -3.57
C SER A 31 9.53 4.34 -3.04
N ARG A 32 8.93 3.76 -2.01
CA ARG A 32 7.69 4.25 -1.41
C ARG A 32 7.82 4.38 0.10
N ASN A 33 7.80 5.61 0.59
CA ASN A 33 7.87 5.93 2.01
C ASN A 33 6.53 6.51 2.47
N THR A 34 5.99 6.00 3.58
CA THR A 34 4.65 6.36 4.06
C THR A 34 4.65 6.54 5.57
N ILE A 35 3.98 7.58 6.04
CA ILE A 35 3.67 7.79 7.46
C ILE A 35 2.16 7.88 7.60
N SER A 36 1.59 7.21 8.60
CA SER A 36 0.15 7.25 8.86
C SER A 36 -0.19 7.41 10.33
N PHE A 37 -1.23 8.18 10.60
CA PHE A 37 -1.80 8.44 11.93
C PHE A 37 -3.23 7.95 11.96
N LYS A 38 -3.58 7.12 12.96
CA LYS A 38 -4.92 6.58 13.12
C LYS A 38 -5.56 7.10 14.39
N ILE A 39 -6.66 7.80 14.25
CA ILE A 39 -7.42 8.43 15.33
C ILE A 39 -8.73 7.66 15.48
N LYS A 40 -9.02 7.18 16.69
CA LYS A 40 -10.31 6.58 17.02
C LYS A 40 -11.27 7.67 17.43
N LEU A 41 -12.48 7.62 16.88
CA LEU A 41 -13.59 8.53 17.20
C LEU A 41 -14.71 7.75 17.89
N PRO A 42 -15.64 8.44 18.57
CA PRO A 42 -16.86 7.82 19.08
C PRO A 42 -17.67 7.07 18.00
N HIS A 43 -18.61 6.24 18.41
CA HIS A 43 -19.56 5.53 17.55
C HIS A 43 -18.89 4.67 16.45
N SER A 44 -17.77 3.99 16.79
CA SER A 44 -17.05 3.07 15.88
C SER A 44 -16.43 3.72 14.65
N PHE A 45 -16.33 5.04 14.60
CA PHE A 45 -15.61 5.75 13.56
C PHE A 45 -14.10 5.76 13.80
N LYS A 46 -13.33 5.84 12.73
CA LYS A 46 -11.88 6.08 12.74
C LYS A 46 -11.48 6.96 11.57
N ILE A 47 -10.51 7.84 11.81
CA ILE A 47 -9.82 8.58 10.77
C ILE A 47 -8.41 8.03 10.64
N ASN A 48 -7.96 7.82 9.42
CA ASN A 48 -6.57 7.54 9.08
C ASN A 48 -6.06 8.64 8.17
N LEU A 49 -5.02 9.34 8.61
CA LEU A 49 -4.28 10.32 7.80
C LEU A 49 -2.99 9.68 7.34
N GLU A 50 -2.72 9.74 6.05
CA GLU A 50 -1.56 9.13 5.42
C GLU A 50 -0.84 10.16 4.56
N GLN A 51 0.48 10.29 4.74
CA GLN A 51 1.38 11.01 3.87
C GLN A 51 2.35 10.03 3.24
N SER A 52 2.50 10.09 1.91
CA SER A 52 3.41 9.20 1.18
C SER A 52 4.25 9.96 0.18
N LEU A 53 5.54 9.61 0.13
CA LEU A 53 6.49 10.06 -0.87
C LEU A 53 6.89 8.87 -1.74
N ARG A 54 6.95 9.08 -3.06
CA ARG A 54 7.41 8.08 -4.02
C ARG A 54 8.51 8.67 -4.89
N LEU A 55 9.58 7.93 -4.98
CA LEU A 55 10.73 8.25 -5.81
C LEU A 55 10.90 7.14 -6.85
N ARG A 56 11.43 7.47 -8.03
CA ARG A 56 11.56 6.53 -9.15
C ARG A 56 12.97 6.57 -9.74
N GLY A 57 13.39 5.41 -10.29
CA GLY A 57 14.67 5.24 -10.95
C GLY A 57 15.85 5.19 -9.99
N ASN A 58 17.04 4.99 -10.56
CA ASN A 58 18.29 4.87 -9.82
C ASN A 58 18.72 6.18 -9.15
N GLU A 59 18.30 7.32 -9.68
CA GLU A 59 18.59 8.64 -9.13
C GLU A 59 17.58 9.08 -8.06
N PHE A 60 16.60 8.22 -7.70
CA PHE A 60 15.53 8.54 -6.76
C PHE A 60 14.80 9.85 -7.12
N SER A 61 14.56 10.08 -8.41
CA SER A 61 13.86 11.25 -8.88
C SER A 61 12.41 11.30 -8.30
N PHE A 62 11.92 12.51 -8.06
CA PHE A 62 10.58 12.71 -7.52
C PHE A 62 9.52 12.18 -8.49
N ARG A 63 8.68 11.25 -8.06
CA ARG A 63 7.54 10.79 -8.85
C ARG A 63 6.25 11.43 -8.41
N GLN A 64 5.95 11.33 -7.10
CA GLN A 64 4.77 11.95 -6.51
C GLN A 64 4.85 11.99 -4.99
N THR A 65 4.13 12.93 -4.42
CA THR A 65 3.72 12.90 -3.01
C THR A 65 2.21 12.94 -2.91
N PHE A 66 1.62 12.34 -1.86
CA PHE A 66 0.19 12.47 -1.64
C PHE A 66 -0.16 12.47 -0.15
N THR A 67 -1.26 13.16 0.14
CA THR A 67 -1.98 13.06 1.41
C THR A 67 -3.29 12.34 1.18
N GLU A 68 -3.60 11.34 2.00
CA GLU A 68 -4.89 10.64 1.99
C GLU A 68 -5.53 10.69 3.38
N ALA A 69 -6.76 11.14 3.45
CA ALA A 69 -7.61 11.03 4.62
C ALA A 69 -8.65 9.94 4.37
N THR A 70 -8.74 8.97 5.27
CA THR A 70 -9.74 7.89 5.19
C THR A 70 -10.61 7.93 6.43
N ILE A 71 -11.91 8.19 6.25
CA ILE A 71 -12.92 7.94 7.28
C ILE A 71 -13.36 6.48 7.15
N SER A 72 -13.44 5.78 8.26
CA SER A 72 -13.93 4.40 8.29
C SER A 72 -14.94 4.21 9.41
N TYR A 73 -15.99 3.46 9.13
CA TYR A 73 -17.03 3.05 10.08
C TYR A 73 -17.03 1.53 10.24
N LYS A 74 -16.96 1.04 11.47
CA LYS A 74 -17.05 -0.39 11.77
C LYS A 74 -18.53 -0.79 11.84
N VAL A 75 -18.99 -1.53 10.84
CA VAL A 75 -20.39 -2.02 10.77
C VAL A 75 -20.60 -3.20 11.71
N THR A 76 -19.71 -4.18 11.65
CA THR A 76 -19.70 -5.35 12.52
C THR A 76 -18.26 -5.83 12.73
N GLU A 77 -18.07 -6.93 13.42
CA GLU A 77 -16.73 -7.51 13.58
C GLU A 77 -16.19 -7.94 12.19
N GLY A 78 -15.00 -7.45 11.88
CA GLY A 78 -14.36 -7.68 10.59
C GLY A 78 -14.81 -6.77 9.45
N LEU A 79 -16.05 -6.26 9.42
CA LEU A 79 -16.60 -5.46 8.32
C LEU A 79 -16.51 -3.96 8.59
N LYS A 80 -15.97 -3.20 7.62
CA LYS A 80 -15.87 -1.73 7.66
C LYS A 80 -16.26 -1.12 6.33
N ILE A 81 -16.91 0.03 6.40
CA ILE A 81 -17.11 0.94 5.27
C ILE A 81 -15.96 1.96 5.29
N LEU A 82 -15.51 2.38 4.11
CA LEU A 82 -14.35 3.25 3.92
C LEU A 82 -14.66 4.38 2.94
N LEU A 83 -14.28 5.58 3.30
CA LEU A 83 -14.37 6.77 2.45
C LEU A 83 -12.99 7.46 2.39
N PRO A 84 -12.06 7.02 1.54
CA PRO A 84 -10.78 7.68 1.34
C PRO A 84 -10.87 8.82 0.34
N VAL A 85 -10.25 9.94 0.71
CA VAL A 85 -10.04 11.12 -0.15
C VAL A 85 -8.54 11.35 -0.24
N ARG A 86 -8.00 11.48 -1.45
CA ARG A 86 -6.59 11.67 -1.71
C ARG A 86 -6.33 12.90 -2.56
N TYR A 87 -5.31 13.64 -2.18
CA TYR A 87 -4.70 14.71 -2.96
C TYR A 87 -3.27 14.31 -3.28
N ALA A 88 -2.94 14.20 -4.56
CA ALA A 88 -1.62 13.75 -5.03
C ALA A 88 -1.00 14.79 -5.96
N ILE A 89 0.25 15.15 -5.69
CA ILE A 89 1.08 16.06 -6.45
C ILE A 89 2.13 15.23 -7.18
N PHE A 90 2.19 15.37 -8.48
CA PHE A 90 3.21 14.86 -9.37
C PHE A 90 4.05 16.04 -9.87
N GLU A 91 5.13 15.79 -10.57
CA GLU A 91 6.00 16.81 -11.10
C GLU A 91 5.25 17.87 -11.93
N GLU A 92 4.39 17.43 -12.86
CA GLU A 92 3.67 18.33 -13.78
C GLU A 92 2.16 18.38 -13.58
N LYS A 93 1.61 17.62 -12.61
CA LYS A 93 0.15 17.50 -12.48
C LYS A 93 -0.30 17.23 -11.07
N ILE A 94 -1.57 17.54 -10.81
CA ILE A 94 -2.25 17.27 -9.55
C ILE A 94 -3.42 16.32 -9.84
N LYS A 95 -3.53 15.27 -9.04
CA LYS A 95 -4.67 14.35 -9.08
C LYS A 95 -5.41 14.37 -7.76
N ARG A 96 -6.74 14.47 -7.84
CA ARG A 96 -7.63 14.30 -6.70
C ARG A 96 -8.37 12.98 -6.87
N ARG A 97 -8.51 12.24 -5.78
CA ARG A 97 -9.21 10.96 -5.81
C ARG A 97 -10.18 10.85 -4.65
N ILE A 98 -11.41 10.53 -4.97
CA ILE A 98 -12.43 10.16 -4.01
C ILE A 98 -12.74 8.68 -4.21
N SER A 99 -12.91 7.96 -3.12
CA SER A 99 -13.26 6.53 -3.20
C SER A 99 -14.30 6.18 -2.16
N PHE A 100 -15.09 5.18 -2.47
CA PHE A 100 -16.04 4.56 -1.53
C PHE A 100 -15.88 3.05 -1.60
N GLY A 101 -15.99 2.36 -0.48
CA GLY A 101 -15.88 0.92 -0.48
C GLY A 101 -15.95 0.27 0.89
N GLY A 102 -15.60 -1.01 0.92
CA GLY A 102 -15.61 -1.82 2.12
C GLY A 102 -14.33 -2.61 2.33
N SER A 103 -14.14 -3.08 3.54
CA SER A 103 -13.13 -4.08 3.86
C SER A 103 -13.68 -5.10 4.83
N TYR A 104 -13.36 -6.36 4.57
CA TYR A 104 -13.68 -7.47 5.44
C TYR A 104 -12.40 -8.16 5.90
N LYS A 105 -12.33 -8.51 7.19
CA LYS A 105 -11.23 -9.27 7.78
C LYS A 105 -11.78 -10.49 8.48
N HIS A 106 -11.26 -11.64 8.14
CA HIS A 106 -11.57 -12.91 8.77
C HIS A 106 -10.32 -13.48 9.43
N LYS A 107 -10.43 -13.86 10.70
CA LYS A 107 -9.35 -14.47 11.47
C LYS A 107 -9.55 -15.99 11.48
N LEU A 108 -8.50 -16.71 11.12
CA LEU A 108 -8.44 -18.17 11.14
C LEU A 108 -7.17 -18.56 11.93
N ASN A 109 -7.32 -18.83 13.21
CA ASN A 109 -6.20 -19.06 14.14
C ASN A 109 -5.15 -17.93 14.00
N ASP A 110 -3.93 -18.28 13.60
CA ASP A 110 -2.82 -17.35 13.41
C ASP A 110 -2.86 -16.60 12.08
N TYR A 111 -3.81 -16.92 11.20
CA TYR A 111 -3.94 -16.27 9.91
C TYR A 111 -5.04 -15.22 9.91
N THR A 112 -4.81 -14.15 9.20
CA THR A 112 -5.84 -13.13 8.91
C THR A 112 -5.98 -12.98 7.41
N LEU A 113 -7.14 -13.36 6.89
CA LEU A 113 -7.55 -13.09 5.52
C LEU A 113 -8.25 -11.74 5.46
N SER A 114 -7.83 -10.86 4.56
CA SER A 114 -8.46 -9.55 4.38
C SER A 114 -8.83 -9.35 2.93
N TYR A 115 -10.06 -8.88 2.71
CA TYR A 115 -10.55 -8.43 1.41
C TYR A 115 -10.94 -6.96 1.51
N LYS A 116 -10.59 -6.17 0.49
CA LYS A 116 -10.93 -4.76 0.39
C LYS A 116 -11.33 -4.43 -1.04
N SER A 117 -12.54 -3.89 -1.20
CA SER A 117 -13.05 -3.42 -2.49
C SER A 117 -13.37 -1.94 -2.42
N ARG A 118 -13.07 -1.18 -3.49
CA ARG A 118 -13.34 0.26 -3.59
C ARG A 118 -13.63 0.65 -5.02
N ILE A 119 -14.63 1.49 -5.20
CA ILE A 119 -14.84 2.29 -6.41
C ILE A 119 -14.07 3.59 -6.21
N GLN A 120 -13.30 4.01 -7.20
CA GLN A 120 -12.45 5.19 -7.17
C GLN A 120 -12.75 6.09 -8.36
N ARG A 121 -12.86 7.38 -8.09
CA ARG A 121 -12.95 8.45 -9.11
C ARG A 121 -11.71 9.31 -9.01
N VAL A 122 -11.00 9.45 -10.11
CA VAL A 122 -9.77 10.24 -10.20
C VAL A 122 -10.03 11.44 -11.09
N TYR A 123 -9.74 12.62 -10.56
CA TYR A 123 -9.89 13.91 -11.25
C TYR A 123 -8.49 14.44 -11.55
N GLU A 124 -8.21 14.69 -12.81
CA GLU A 124 -7.02 15.36 -13.33
C GLU A 124 -7.48 16.53 -14.22
N LYS A 125 -6.82 17.70 -14.09
CA LYS A 125 -7.19 18.88 -14.90
C LYS A 125 -7.05 18.55 -16.40
N ASN A 126 -8.05 18.91 -17.19
CA ASN A 126 -8.11 18.73 -18.66
C ASN A 126 -8.08 17.25 -19.10
N LYS A 127 -8.53 16.32 -18.26
CA LYS A 127 -8.73 14.91 -18.62
C LYS A 127 -10.12 14.45 -18.24
N ASP A 128 -10.59 13.44 -18.95
CA ASP A 128 -11.82 12.75 -18.60
C ASP A 128 -11.73 12.10 -17.22
N LEU A 129 -12.88 11.90 -16.62
CA LEU A 129 -13.01 11.25 -15.33
C LEU A 129 -12.55 9.78 -15.44
N ASP A 130 -11.54 9.41 -14.68
CA ASP A 130 -11.05 8.03 -14.60
C ASP A 130 -11.75 7.31 -13.45
N GLU A 131 -12.52 6.29 -13.74
CA GLU A 131 -13.25 5.47 -12.77
C GLU A 131 -12.70 4.05 -12.72
N LEU A 132 -12.37 3.59 -11.51
CA LEU A 132 -11.73 2.30 -11.29
C LEU A 132 -12.40 1.52 -10.15
N ILE A 133 -12.55 0.22 -10.34
CA ILE A 133 -12.80 -0.72 -9.24
C ILE A 133 -11.46 -1.31 -8.82
N ARG A 134 -11.18 -1.21 -7.53
CA ARG A 134 -9.95 -1.73 -6.93
C ARG A 134 -10.27 -2.81 -5.91
N ASN A 135 -9.80 -4.02 -6.17
CA ASN A 135 -9.95 -5.17 -5.28
C ASN A 135 -8.59 -5.59 -4.74
N LYS A 136 -8.50 -5.81 -3.43
CA LYS A 136 -7.29 -6.27 -2.76
C LYS A 136 -7.58 -7.43 -1.82
N TYR A 137 -6.83 -8.50 -1.99
CA TYR A 137 -6.77 -9.66 -1.11
C TYR A 137 -5.45 -9.64 -0.36
N MET A 138 -5.45 -9.97 0.92
CA MET A 138 -4.23 -10.04 1.72
C MET A 138 -4.35 -11.19 2.71
N LEU A 139 -3.34 -12.03 2.76
CA LEU A 139 -3.12 -13.04 3.78
C LEU A 139 -1.96 -12.59 4.66
N GLN A 140 -2.17 -12.56 5.98
CA GLN A 140 -1.18 -12.19 6.99
C GLN A 140 -1.11 -13.30 8.04
N TYR A 141 0.08 -13.74 8.36
CA TYR A 141 0.34 -14.64 9.48
C TYR A 141 0.65 -13.81 10.73
N LYS A 142 -0.02 -14.09 11.84
CA LYS A 142 0.21 -13.47 13.13
C LYS A 142 1.21 -14.29 13.92
N SER A 143 2.43 -13.77 14.02
CA SER A 143 3.52 -14.43 14.76
C SER A 143 3.55 -13.97 16.21
N ASP A 144 4.00 -14.86 17.09
CA ASP A 144 4.27 -14.53 18.49
C ASP A 144 5.49 -13.59 18.69
N LYS A 145 6.22 -13.30 17.60
CA LYS A 145 7.50 -12.56 17.61
C LYS A 145 7.41 -11.11 17.13
N ASP A 146 6.25 -10.46 17.23
CA ASP A 146 6.04 -9.07 16.77
C ASP A 146 6.32 -8.82 15.28
N ILE A 147 6.58 -9.85 14.48
CA ILE A 147 6.82 -9.76 13.04
C ILE A 147 5.77 -10.59 12.32
N ASP A 148 4.85 -9.93 11.65
CA ASP A 148 3.73 -10.52 10.96
C ASP A 148 3.99 -10.51 9.44
N PRO A 149 4.46 -11.60 8.81
CA PRO A 149 4.61 -11.67 7.37
C PRO A 149 3.25 -11.66 6.66
N PHE A 150 3.23 -11.11 5.46
CA PHE A 150 2.03 -11.07 4.64
C PHE A 150 2.35 -11.21 3.16
N CYS A 151 1.35 -11.65 2.41
CA CYS A 151 1.30 -11.50 0.97
C CYS A 151 -0.02 -10.85 0.56
N SER A 152 -0.04 -10.15 -0.57
CA SER A 152 -1.26 -9.55 -1.09
C SER A 152 -1.26 -9.51 -2.61
N TYR A 153 -2.47 -9.65 -3.16
CA TYR A 153 -2.78 -9.46 -4.56
C TYR A 153 -3.81 -8.35 -4.71
N GLU A 154 -3.60 -7.43 -5.64
CA GLU A 154 -4.46 -6.29 -5.88
C GLU A 154 -4.65 -6.10 -7.37
N MET A 155 -5.89 -5.84 -7.78
CA MET A 155 -6.29 -5.62 -9.16
C MET A 155 -7.06 -4.32 -9.30
N PHE A 156 -6.93 -3.69 -10.47
CA PHE A 156 -7.58 -2.45 -10.85
C PHE A 156 -8.28 -2.66 -12.20
N ASN A 157 -9.56 -2.52 -12.18
CA ASN A 157 -10.41 -2.67 -13.35
C ASN A 157 -11.04 -1.30 -13.66
N PRO A 158 -10.98 -0.81 -14.89
CA PRO A 158 -11.79 0.34 -15.33
C PRO A 158 -13.27 0.08 -15.02
N PHE A 159 -13.98 1.13 -14.70
CA PHE A 159 -15.42 1.12 -14.47
C PHE A 159 -16.04 2.16 -15.38
N ASN A 160 -17.15 1.84 -16.03
CA ASN A 160 -17.77 2.71 -17.04
C ASN A 160 -16.88 3.02 -18.27
N SER A 161 -16.04 2.08 -18.69
CA SER A 161 -15.28 2.19 -19.94
C SER A 161 -15.66 1.05 -20.88
N ASP A 162 -15.48 1.25 -22.18
CA ASP A 162 -15.68 0.21 -23.20
C ASP A 162 -14.67 -0.95 -23.05
N ILE A 163 -13.67 -0.78 -22.19
CA ILE A 163 -12.62 -1.76 -21.92
C ILE A 163 -12.90 -2.42 -20.56
N ASP A 164 -13.61 -3.52 -20.56
CA ASP A 164 -13.93 -4.31 -19.37
C ASP A 164 -12.80 -5.29 -18.99
N LYS A 165 -11.55 -4.83 -19.14
CA LYS A 165 -10.37 -5.65 -18.85
C LYS A 165 -9.55 -5.02 -17.71
N MET A 166 -8.93 -5.89 -16.91
CA MET A 166 -8.00 -5.47 -15.87
C MET A 166 -6.88 -4.61 -16.46
N ASN A 167 -6.69 -3.39 -15.91
CA ASN A 167 -5.68 -2.45 -16.38
C ASN A 167 -4.37 -2.51 -15.60
N GLU A 168 -4.44 -2.91 -14.33
CA GLU A 168 -3.26 -2.96 -13.45
C GLU A 168 -3.43 -4.08 -12.42
N TYR A 169 -2.33 -4.79 -12.11
CA TYR A 169 -2.26 -5.64 -10.93
C TYR A 169 -0.98 -5.44 -10.14
N ARG A 170 -1.05 -5.83 -8.87
CA ARG A 170 0.08 -5.76 -7.93
C ARG A 170 0.15 -7.01 -7.07
N ILE A 171 1.34 -7.58 -6.94
CA ILE A 171 1.63 -8.64 -6.00
C ILE A 171 2.61 -8.09 -4.98
N SER A 172 2.32 -8.25 -3.69
CA SER A 172 3.21 -7.71 -2.65
C SER A 172 3.52 -8.78 -1.61
N PHE A 173 4.76 -8.78 -1.15
CA PHE A 173 5.25 -9.58 -0.03
C PHE A 173 5.95 -8.67 0.97
N GLY A 174 5.83 -8.96 2.24
CA GLY A 174 6.48 -8.15 3.26
C GLY A 174 6.19 -8.61 4.68
N ALA A 175 6.56 -7.77 5.62
CA ALA A 175 6.29 -7.98 7.02
C ALA A 175 5.84 -6.70 7.71
N GLU A 176 4.90 -6.83 8.63
CA GLU A 176 4.53 -5.79 9.58
C GLU A 176 5.20 -6.09 10.92
N ILE A 177 5.96 -5.12 11.42
CA ILE A 177 6.68 -5.20 12.69
C ILE A 177 5.88 -4.40 13.72
N ASN A 178 5.40 -5.08 14.75
CA ASN A 178 4.69 -4.45 15.86
C ASN A 178 5.70 -3.77 16.79
N LEU A 179 5.57 -2.47 16.96
CA LEU A 179 6.44 -1.67 17.80
C LEU A 179 5.72 -1.26 19.10
N PRO A 180 6.45 -0.97 20.18
CA PRO A 180 5.86 -0.47 21.41
C PRO A 180 4.99 0.77 21.21
N LYS A 181 4.08 1.05 22.15
CA LYS A 181 3.19 2.24 22.17
C LYS A 181 2.26 2.32 20.96
N LYS A 182 1.70 1.17 20.51
CA LYS A 182 0.72 1.08 19.40
C LYS A 182 1.24 1.64 18.07
N LYS A 183 2.51 1.45 17.80
CA LYS A 183 3.15 1.77 16.52
C LYS A 183 3.37 0.50 15.71
N SER A 184 3.44 0.62 14.40
CA SER A 184 3.92 -0.47 13.53
C SER A 184 4.77 0.07 12.39
N ALA A 185 5.75 -0.74 11.97
CA ALA A 185 6.52 -0.52 10.76
C ALA A 185 6.19 -1.64 9.78
N LYS A 186 6.01 -1.31 8.52
CA LYS A 186 5.75 -2.27 7.44
C LYS A 186 6.80 -2.10 6.37
N ILE A 187 7.51 -3.20 6.05
CA ILE A 187 8.47 -3.26 4.96
C ILE A 187 7.90 -4.23 3.93
N PHE A 188 7.94 -3.86 2.65
CA PHE A 188 7.42 -4.72 1.59
C PHE A 188 8.12 -4.51 0.26
N TYR A 189 8.15 -5.57 -0.51
CA TYR A 189 8.40 -5.55 -1.94
C TYR A 189 7.08 -5.70 -2.68
N GLN A 190 6.90 -5.01 -3.82
CA GLN A 190 5.73 -5.10 -4.65
C GLN A 190 6.13 -5.15 -6.12
N TYR A 191 5.73 -6.21 -6.79
CA TYR A 191 5.73 -6.32 -8.23
C TYR A 191 4.43 -5.73 -8.76
N LYS A 192 4.53 -4.75 -9.66
CA LYS A 192 3.41 -3.99 -10.19
C LYS A 192 3.48 -4.00 -11.71
N VAL A 193 2.36 -4.30 -12.36
CA VAL A 193 2.20 -4.20 -13.81
C VAL A 193 1.07 -3.22 -14.08
N GLU A 194 1.38 -2.15 -14.82
CA GLU A 194 0.44 -1.09 -15.24
C GLU A 194 0.18 -1.20 -16.75
N ASP A 195 -0.90 -0.57 -17.19
CA ASP A 195 -1.25 -0.42 -18.62
C ASP A 195 -1.38 -1.74 -19.38
N LEU A 196 -1.94 -2.78 -18.75
CA LEU A 196 -2.15 -4.10 -19.37
C LEU A 196 -2.95 -4.07 -20.67
N ASN A 197 -3.76 -3.04 -20.86
CA ASN A 197 -4.58 -2.86 -22.04
C ASN A 197 -3.84 -2.12 -23.17
N LYS A 198 -2.61 -1.67 -22.96
CA LYS A 198 -1.75 -1.05 -23.94
C LYS A 198 -0.80 -2.06 -24.58
N LYS A 199 -0.27 -1.73 -25.77
CA LYS A 199 0.70 -2.58 -26.49
C LYS A 199 1.95 -2.90 -25.66
N ASN A 200 2.39 -1.96 -24.82
CA ASN A 200 3.52 -2.12 -23.91
C ASN A 200 3.04 -1.86 -22.48
N SER A 201 2.94 -2.92 -21.70
CA SER A 201 2.70 -2.81 -20.26
C SER A 201 3.95 -2.32 -19.53
N GLU A 202 3.77 -1.52 -18.50
CA GLU A 202 4.86 -1.03 -17.65
C GLU A 202 5.01 -1.94 -16.41
N ILE A 203 6.22 -2.48 -16.21
CA ILE A 203 6.56 -3.28 -15.03
C ILE A 203 7.34 -2.40 -14.06
N LEU A 204 6.94 -2.38 -12.79
CA LEU A 204 7.58 -1.62 -11.74
C LEU A 204 7.88 -2.50 -10.53
N ASN A 205 9.11 -2.45 -10.07
CA ASN A 205 9.59 -3.05 -8.83
C ASN A 205 9.54 -1.99 -7.72
N VAL A 206 8.75 -2.23 -6.68
CA VAL A 206 8.53 -1.24 -5.62
C VAL A 206 9.06 -1.77 -4.30
N ILE A 207 9.92 -1.01 -3.63
CA ILE A 207 10.26 -1.23 -2.22
C ILE A 207 9.57 -0.18 -1.38
N GLY A 208 8.89 -0.61 -0.33
CA GLY A 208 8.11 0.29 0.51
C GLY A 208 8.43 0.16 1.99
N LEU A 209 8.47 1.32 2.66
CA LEU A 209 8.50 1.46 4.11
C LEU A 209 7.27 2.27 4.54
N SER A 210 6.54 1.76 5.53
CA SER A 210 5.39 2.47 6.09
C SER A 210 5.45 2.45 7.61
N LEU A 211 5.34 3.61 8.23
CA LEU A 211 5.25 3.78 9.68
C LEU A 211 3.81 4.17 10.04
N SER A 212 3.24 3.47 11.03
CA SER A 212 1.88 3.72 11.50
C SER A 212 1.86 4.01 13.00
N PHE A 213 1.09 5.02 13.37
CA PHE A 213 0.83 5.47 14.75
C PHE A 213 -0.67 5.32 15.02
N ASN A 214 -1.04 4.54 16.07
CA ASN A 214 -2.43 4.15 16.37
C ASN A 214 -2.93 4.70 17.71
#